data_fb2eb213dd3c8664dff97c45190540aa
#
_entry.id   fb2eb213dd3c8664dff97c45190540aa
#
_cell.length_a   1.000
_cell.length_b   1.000
_cell.length_c   1.000
_cell.angle_alpha   90.00
_cell.angle_beta   90.00
_cell.angle_gamma   90.00
#
_symmetry.space_group_name_H-M   'P 1'
#
loop_
_entity.id
_entity.type
_entity.pdbx_description
1 polymer ?
#
loop_
_entity_poly.entity_id
_entity_poly.type
_entity_poly.pdbx_seq_one_letter_code
_entity_poly.pdbx_strand_id
1 'polypeptide(L)'
;MKTGKITNSVISRSVLKNIKPANNSLAVKPSIGADASVLENGIVIASDSGFEPVYTASNNIYARGGRPQYIQCCVNLAQDMREIRLKEIMQKISADCAQLGLVVSGGHTQVEAGNTRAVVAVTAVGFTENVKEPHAVGSNMAKPGDDIIMTKCIGIGGVQYI
;
A
#
# COMPACT_ATOMS: atom_id res chain seq x y z
N MET A 1 -17.90 -6.65 -11.82
CA MET A 1 -16.48 -6.29 -11.95
C MET A 1 -15.70 -7.59 -12.07
N LYS A 2 -14.61 -7.61 -12.84
CA LYS A 2 -13.76 -8.81 -12.97
C LYS A 2 -12.75 -8.85 -11.81
N THR A 3 -12.27 -10.05 -11.46
CA THR A 3 -11.18 -10.24 -10.50
C THR A 3 -9.92 -9.49 -10.94
N GLY A 4 -9.19 -8.87 -10.01
CA GLY A 4 -7.96 -8.12 -10.26
C GLY A 4 -8.09 -6.62 -10.01
N LYS A 5 -7.10 -5.85 -10.45
CA LYS A 5 -7.13 -4.38 -10.31
C LYS A 5 -8.31 -3.78 -11.06
N ILE A 6 -8.97 -2.84 -10.42
CA ILE A 6 -10.07 -2.07 -11.02
C ILE A 6 -9.51 -1.16 -12.13
N THR A 7 -10.24 -1.03 -13.23
CA THR A 7 -9.81 -0.20 -14.37
C THR A 7 -9.74 1.29 -14.01
N ASN A 8 -8.81 2.00 -14.64
CA ASN A 8 -8.61 3.44 -14.41
C ASN A 8 -9.88 4.27 -14.60
N SER A 9 -10.73 3.92 -15.57
CA SER A 9 -12.01 4.60 -15.80
C SER A 9 -12.98 4.44 -14.62
N VAL A 10 -13.01 3.28 -13.98
CA VAL A 10 -13.83 3.04 -12.78
C VAL A 10 -13.25 3.77 -11.57
N ILE A 11 -11.92 3.72 -11.39
CA ILE A 11 -11.25 4.48 -10.31
C ILE A 11 -11.56 5.97 -10.45
N SER A 12 -11.42 6.54 -11.64
CA SER A 12 -11.67 7.96 -11.89
C SER A 12 -13.08 8.38 -11.48
N ARG A 13 -14.11 7.67 -11.98
CA ARG A 13 -15.51 8.10 -11.78
C ARG A 13 -16.11 7.66 -10.44
N SER A 14 -15.67 6.55 -9.87
CA SER A 14 -16.30 5.96 -8.68
C SER A 14 -15.49 6.16 -7.39
N VAL A 15 -14.20 6.46 -7.50
CA VAL A 15 -13.33 6.72 -6.36
C VAL A 15 -12.90 8.18 -6.34
N LEU A 16 -12.07 8.59 -7.30
CA LEU A 16 -11.43 9.92 -7.27
C LEU A 16 -12.46 11.07 -7.35
N LYS A 17 -13.51 10.93 -8.16
CA LYS A 17 -14.57 11.95 -8.26
C LYS A 17 -15.33 12.16 -6.95
N ASN A 18 -15.35 11.16 -6.06
CA ASN A 18 -16.05 11.23 -4.79
C ASN A 18 -15.15 11.65 -3.61
N ILE A 19 -13.83 11.73 -3.82
CA ILE A 19 -12.89 12.25 -2.82
C ILE A 19 -12.91 13.78 -2.91
N LYS A 20 -13.45 14.43 -1.87
CA LYS A 20 -13.42 15.89 -1.75
C LYS A 20 -12.24 16.27 -0.87
N PRO A 21 -11.22 16.95 -1.39
CA PRO A 21 -10.12 17.41 -0.55
C PRO A 21 -10.66 18.46 0.43
N ALA A 22 -10.47 18.22 1.73
CA ALA A 22 -10.91 19.14 2.77
C ALA A 22 -9.96 20.36 2.91
N ASN A 23 -8.70 20.20 2.52
CA ASN A 23 -7.66 21.23 2.56
C ASN A 23 -6.52 20.90 1.59
N ASN A 24 -5.53 21.78 1.48
CA ASN A 24 -4.35 21.61 0.62
C ASN A 24 -3.15 20.99 1.35
N SER A 25 -3.37 20.15 2.38
CA SER A 25 -2.30 19.53 3.18
C SER A 25 -1.58 18.35 2.49
N LEU A 26 -1.94 18.02 1.26
CA LEU A 26 -1.32 16.94 0.49
C LEU A 26 -0.41 17.50 -0.59
N ALA A 27 0.87 17.22 -0.50
CA ALA A 27 1.85 17.48 -1.55
C ALA A 27 1.61 16.55 -2.77
N VAL A 28 1.27 15.28 -2.51
CA VAL A 28 0.80 14.35 -3.56
C VAL A 28 -0.64 13.93 -3.28
N LYS A 29 -1.53 14.41 -4.15
CA LYS A 29 -2.98 14.13 -4.07
C LYS A 29 -3.33 12.75 -4.64
N PRO A 30 -4.45 12.14 -4.21
CA PRO A 30 -4.96 10.92 -4.81
C PRO A 30 -5.16 11.09 -6.32
N SER A 31 -4.54 10.20 -7.09
CA SER A 31 -4.62 10.19 -8.55
C SER A 31 -4.39 8.77 -9.08
N ILE A 32 -4.66 8.55 -10.36
CA ILE A 32 -4.33 7.28 -11.01
C ILE A 32 -2.80 7.11 -11.01
N GLY A 33 -2.34 5.95 -10.52
CA GLY A 33 -0.90 5.64 -10.39
C GLY A 33 -0.23 6.25 -9.15
N ALA A 34 -0.98 6.90 -8.26
CA ALA A 34 -0.49 7.35 -6.97
C ALA A 34 -0.91 6.35 -5.88
N ASP A 35 -0.10 5.32 -5.67
CA ASP A 35 -0.34 4.28 -4.64
C ASP A 35 0.11 4.71 -3.23
N ALA A 36 0.73 5.88 -3.09
CA ALA A 36 1.03 6.52 -1.81
C ALA A 36 0.74 8.02 -1.86
N SER A 37 0.32 8.57 -0.74
CA SER A 37 0.16 10.02 -0.53
C SER A 37 1.38 10.60 0.19
N VAL A 38 1.70 11.85 -0.09
CA VAL A 38 2.72 12.62 0.62
C VAL A 38 2.06 13.86 1.20
N LEU A 39 2.20 14.05 2.51
CA LEU A 39 1.72 15.23 3.22
C LEU A 39 2.78 16.34 3.16
N GLU A 40 2.36 17.60 3.33
CA GLU A 40 3.28 18.75 3.31
C GLU A 40 4.35 18.72 4.42
N ASN A 41 4.11 17.97 5.49
CA ASN A 41 5.08 17.78 6.59
C ASN A 41 6.04 16.58 6.36
N GLY A 42 6.04 15.98 5.17
CA GLY A 42 6.93 14.87 4.83
C GLY A 42 6.44 13.48 5.23
N ILE A 43 5.26 13.37 5.81
CA ILE A 43 4.67 12.05 6.07
C ILE A 43 4.24 11.42 4.74
N VAL A 44 4.61 10.17 4.54
CA VAL A 44 4.20 9.34 3.40
C VAL A 44 3.35 8.18 3.91
N ILE A 45 2.20 7.97 3.30
CA ILE A 45 1.24 6.93 3.71
C ILE A 45 0.84 6.11 2.48
N ALA A 46 0.89 4.78 2.64
CA ALA A 46 0.44 3.83 1.62
C ALA A 46 -0.34 2.69 2.26
N SER A 47 -1.37 2.19 1.59
CA SER A 47 -2.14 1.02 2.05
C SER A 47 -2.22 -0.03 0.95
N ASP A 48 -2.11 -1.29 1.33
CA ASP A 48 -2.26 -2.43 0.43
C ASP A 48 -2.93 -3.61 1.15
N SER A 49 -3.62 -4.46 0.40
CA SER A 49 -4.28 -5.68 0.90
C SER A 49 -4.04 -6.89 -0.01
N GLY A 50 -3.05 -6.82 -0.88
CA GLY A 50 -2.70 -7.87 -1.82
C GLY A 50 -1.86 -8.99 -1.19
N PHE A 51 -1.10 -9.64 -2.05
CA PHE A 51 -0.08 -10.60 -1.65
C PHE A 51 1.12 -9.85 -1.06
N GLU A 52 1.66 -10.33 0.07
CA GLU A 52 2.79 -9.68 0.75
C GLU A 52 2.53 -8.18 1.07
N PRO A 53 1.42 -7.83 1.76
CA PRO A 53 0.98 -6.45 1.89
C PRO A 53 1.96 -5.55 2.64
N VAL A 54 2.81 -6.12 3.53
CA VAL A 54 3.88 -5.40 4.22
C VAL A 54 4.90 -4.86 3.22
N TYR A 55 5.35 -5.72 2.29
CA TYR A 55 6.31 -5.32 1.26
C TYR A 55 5.69 -4.36 0.26
N THR A 56 4.46 -4.62 -0.18
CA THR A 56 3.80 -3.77 -1.19
C THR A 56 3.55 -2.36 -0.66
N ALA A 57 2.99 -2.24 0.55
CA ALA A 57 2.78 -0.93 1.17
C ALA A 57 4.11 -0.19 1.41
N SER A 58 5.16 -0.90 1.84
CA SER A 58 6.49 -0.32 2.04
C SER A 58 7.12 0.14 0.71
N ASN A 59 7.02 -0.66 -0.34
CA ASN A 59 7.51 -0.31 -1.68
C ASN A 59 6.84 0.94 -2.23
N ASN A 60 5.54 1.13 -1.97
CA ASN A 60 4.81 2.32 -2.38
C ASN A 60 5.35 3.58 -1.67
N ILE A 61 5.82 3.47 -0.43
CA ILE A 61 6.51 4.56 0.28
C ILE A 61 7.88 4.84 -0.34
N TYR A 62 8.69 3.79 -0.59
CA TYR A 62 9.99 3.95 -1.27
C TYR A 62 9.85 4.58 -2.66
N ALA A 63 8.82 4.20 -3.42
CA ALA A 63 8.53 4.77 -4.73
C ALA A 63 8.18 6.28 -4.69
N ARG A 64 7.96 6.84 -3.52
CA ARG A 64 7.78 8.28 -3.27
C ARG A 64 9.01 8.93 -2.61
N GLY A 65 10.15 8.26 -2.61
CA GLY A 65 11.37 8.75 -1.96
C GLY A 65 11.29 8.79 -0.44
N GLY A 66 10.29 8.12 0.16
CA GLY A 66 10.13 8.00 1.59
C GLY A 66 10.84 6.77 2.16
N ARG A 67 11.01 6.75 3.48
CA ARG A 67 11.48 5.58 4.24
C ARG A 67 10.34 5.10 5.14
N PRO A 68 9.78 3.90 4.93
CA PRO A 68 8.77 3.33 5.80
C PRO A 68 9.36 3.06 7.18
N GLN A 69 8.58 3.30 8.23
CA GLN A 69 8.99 3.08 9.63
C GLN A 69 7.93 2.33 10.42
N TYR A 70 6.66 2.59 10.16
CA TYR A 70 5.55 2.05 10.93
C TYR A 70 4.56 1.33 10.05
N ILE A 71 3.95 0.29 10.63
CA ILE A 71 2.90 -0.50 10.00
C ILE A 71 1.69 -0.57 10.94
N GLN A 72 0.51 -0.40 10.38
CA GLN A 72 -0.75 -0.81 11.00
C GLN A 72 -1.38 -1.93 10.18
N CYS A 73 -1.89 -2.98 10.86
CA CYS A 73 -2.47 -4.14 10.21
C CYS A 73 -3.96 -4.27 10.55
N CYS A 74 -4.78 -4.43 9.53
CA CYS A 74 -6.17 -4.84 9.69
C CYS A 74 -6.31 -6.30 9.23
N VAL A 75 -6.71 -7.20 10.14
CA VAL A 75 -6.83 -8.64 9.87
C VAL A 75 -8.29 -9.05 10.03
N ASN A 76 -8.95 -9.38 8.94
CA ASN A 76 -10.30 -9.91 8.90
C ASN A 76 -10.26 -11.41 8.67
N LEU A 77 -10.72 -12.20 9.63
CA LEU A 77 -10.73 -13.65 9.60
C LEU A 77 -12.09 -14.17 9.12
N ALA A 78 -12.10 -15.36 8.51
CA ALA A 78 -13.33 -16.10 8.29
C ALA A 78 -13.84 -16.70 9.59
N GLN A 79 -15.15 -16.93 9.68
CA GLN A 79 -15.84 -17.35 10.90
C GLN A 79 -15.38 -18.73 11.43
N ASP A 80 -14.94 -19.61 10.55
CA ASP A 80 -14.49 -20.98 10.85
C ASP A 80 -12.97 -21.11 11.05
N MET A 81 -12.24 -19.99 10.97
CA MET A 81 -10.80 -20.00 11.16
C MET A 81 -10.40 -20.26 12.60
N ARG A 82 -9.41 -21.17 12.79
CA ARG A 82 -8.84 -21.43 14.10
C ARG A 82 -7.81 -20.36 14.49
N GLU A 83 -7.69 -20.10 15.78
CA GLU A 83 -6.72 -19.12 16.34
C GLU A 83 -5.28 -19.36 15.87
N ILE A 84 -4.88 -20.60 15.65
CA ILE A 84 -3.54 -20.93 15.14
C ILE A 84 -3.26 -20.22 13.81
N ARG A 85 -4.28 -20.07 12.94
CA ARG A 85 -4.11 -19.35 11.67
C ARG A 85 -3.85 -17.86 11.86
N LEU A 86 -4.52 -17.21 12.81
CA LEU A 86 -4.22 -15.85 13.20
C LEU A 86 -2.77 -15.70 13.68
N LYS A 87 -2.32 -16.63 14.53
CA LYS A 87 -0.95 -16.63 15.02
C LYS A 87 0.08 -16.74 13.88
N GLU A 88 -0.14 -17.62 12.91
CA GLU A 88 0.72 -17.77 11.73
C GLU A 88 0.79 -16.49 10.91
N ILE A 89 -0.36 -15.83 10.67
CA ILE A 89 -0.43 -14.55 9.95
C ILE A 89 0.39 -13.49 10.68
N MET A 90 0.21 -13.35 11.99
CA MET A 90 0.93 -12.35 12.77
C MET A 90 2.42 -12.65 12.88
N GLN A 91 2.82 -13.90 12.95
CA GLN A 91 4.23 -14.31 12.91
C GLN A 91 4.88 -13.92 11.58
N LYS A 92 4.18 -14.14 10.45
CA LYS A 92 4.68 -13.72 9.14
C LYS A 92 4.81 -12.20 9.05
N ILE A 93 3.79 -11.45 9.45
CA ILE A 93 3.84 -9.99 9.47
C ILE A 93 5.01 -9.49 10.31
N SER A 94 5.21 -10.07 11.50
CA SER A 94 6.32 -9.72 12.39
C SER A 94 7.68 -10.01 11.76
N ALA A 95 7.84 -11.15 11.09
CA ALA A 95 9.08 -11.52 10.40
C ALA A 95 9.37 -10.57 9.23
N ASP A 96 8.37 -10.23 8.42
CA ASP A 96 8.50 -9.29 7.30
C ASP A 96 8.89 -7.90 7.80
N CYS A 97 8.26 -7.43 8.89
CA CYS A 97 8.59 -6.17 9.53
C CYS A 97 10.04 -6.16 10.08
N ALA A 98 10.45 -7.23 10.72
CA ALA A 98 11.82 -7.36 11.23
C ALA A 98 12.86 -7.31 10.10
N GLN A 99 12.58 -7.96 8.98
CA GLN A 99 13.46 -7.96 7.80
C GLN A 99 13.59 -6.55 7.19
N LEU A 100 12.54 -5.75 7.23
CA LEU A 100 12.51 -4.38 6.69
C LEU A 100 12.86 -3.31 7.73
N GLY A 101 13.09 -3.67 8.99
CA GLY A 101 13.35 -2.72 10.07
C GLY A 101 12.12 -1.87 10.44
N LEU A 102 10.91 -2.42 10.31
CA LEU A 102 9.65 -1.75 10.57
C LEU A 102 9.08 -2.08 11.94
N VAL A 103 8.30 -1.17 12.50
CA VAL A 103 7.59 -1.34 13.77
C VAL A 103 6.10 -1.52 13.50
N VAL A 104 5.50 -2.59 14.03
CA VAL A 104 4.04 -2.73 14.06
C VAL A 104 3.52 -1.82 15.17
N SER A 105 2.86 -0.73 14.80
CA SER A 105 2.38 0.30 15.72
C SER A 105 0.95 0.08 16.21
N GLY A 106 0.23 -0.87 15.61
CA GLY A 106 -1.14 -1.20 15.97
C GLY A 106 -1.92 -1.83 14.84
N GLY A 107 -3.23 -1.81 14.96
CA GLY A 107 -4.13 -2.32 13.94
C GLY A 107 -5.49 -2.73 14.49
N HIS A 108 -6.18 -3.58 13.74
CA HIS A 108 -7.49 -4.11 14.08
C HIS A 108 -7.57 -5.58 13.69
N THR A 109 -8.22 -6.39 14.51
CA THR A 109 -8.43 -7.82 14.22
C THR A 109 -9.88 -8.17 14.53
N GLN A 110 -10.56 -8.79 13.57
CA GLN A 110 -11.95 -9.23 13.74
C GLN A 110 -12.25 -10.51 12.97
N VAL A 111 -13.34 -11.16 13.34
CA VAL A 111 -13.96 -12.23 12.58
C VAL A 111 -15.15 -11.64 11.83
N GLU A 112 -15.25 -11.89 10.53
CA GLU A 112 -16.27 -11.31 9.68
C GLU A 112 -17.11 -12.39 8.99
N ALA A 113 -18.42 -12.32 9.17
CA ALA A 113 -19.35 -13.25 8.52
C ALA A 113 -19.32 -13.04 7.00
N GLY A 114 -19.28 -14.15 6.25
CA GLY A 114 -19.24 -14.13 4.79
C GLY A 114 -17.83 -14.13 4.19
N ASN A 115 -16.79 -13.91 4.96
CA ASN A 115 -15.43 -14.15 4.50
C ASN A 115 -15.15 -15.66 4.38
N THR A 116 -14.60 -16.07 3.25
CA THR A 116 -14.15 -17.46 3.00
C THR A 116 -12.66 -17.66 3.25
N ARG A 117 -11.92 -16.57 3.48
CA ARG A 117 -10.48 -16.56 3.75
C ARG A 117 -10.10 -15.38 4.64
N ALA A 118 -8.93 -15.44 5.25
CA ALA A 118 -8.37 -14.25 5.89
C ALA A 118 -8.03 -13.17 4.87
N VAL A 119 -8.33 -11.93 5.22
CA VAL A 119 -7.92 -10.74 4.47
C VAL A 119 -7.04 -9.89 5.37
N VAL A 120 -5.86 -9.57 4.90
CA VAL A 120 -4.90 -8.72 5.62
C VAL A 120 -4.72 -7.44 4.82
N ALA A 121 -5.05 -6.31 5.42
CA ALA A 121 -4.72 -4.99 4.90
C ALA A 121 -3.64 -4.35 5.78
N VAL A 122 -2.66 -3.73 5.14
CA VAL A 122 -1.54 -3.06 5.80
C VAL A 122 -1.52 -1.60 5.37
N THR A 123 -1.39 -0.71 6.35
CA THR A 123 -1.08 0.70 6.13
C THR A 123 0.34 0.95 6.62
N ALA A 124 1.22 1.31 5.70
CA ALA A 124 2.58 1.74 6.02
C ALA A 124 2.63 3.26 6.16
N VAL A 125 3.40 3.72 7.13
CA VAL A 125 3.70 5.13 7.36
C VAL A 125 5.21 5.30 7.33
N GLY A 126 5.67 6.31 6.60
CA GLY A 126 7.07 6.65 6.48
C GLY A 126 7.27 8.16 6.36
N PHE A 127 8.51 8.56 6.14
CA PHE A 127 8.88 9.97 6.05
C PHE A 127 9.80 10.21 4.86
N THR A 128 9.66 11.38 4.26
CA THR A 128 10.58 11.89 3.23
C THR A 128 11.11 13.25 3.64
N GLU A 129 12.40 13.48 3.38
CA GLU A 129 13.03 14.79 3.55
C GLU A 129 12.77 15.70 2.33
N ASN A 130 12.38 15.12 1.19
CA ASN A 130 12.14 15.82 -0.07
C ASN A 130 10.71 16.38 -0.19
N VAL A 131 10.25 17.10 0.82
CA VAL A 131 8.87 17.67 0.84
C VAL A 131 8.71 18.76 -0.23
N LYS A 132 9.80 19.48 -0.55
CA LYS A 132 9.76 20.59 -1.54
C LYS A 132 9.66 20.10 -2.98
N GLU A 133 10.10 18.87 -3.25
CA GLU A 133 10.01 18.23 -4.55
C GLU A 133 9.43 16.81 -4.43
N PRO A 134 8.22 16.63 -3.87
CA PRO A 134 7.61 15.32 -3.69
C PRO A 134 7.31 14.63 -5.03
N HIS A 135 7.39 15.38 -6.12
CA HIS A 135 7.26 14.90 -7.50
C HIS A 135 8.58 14.44 -8.12
N ALA A 136 9.74 14.69 -7.48
CA ALA A 136 11.04 14.23 -8.00
C ALA A 136 11.12 12.69 -8.10
N VAL A 137 10.26 12.00 -7.37
CA VAL A 137 10.09 10.53 -7.44
C VAL A 137 8.62 10.23 -7.71
N GLY A 138 8.24 10.17 -8.96
CA GLY A 138 6.84 9.88 -9.32
C GLY A 138 6.69 9.46 -10.78
N SER A 139 5.64 8.68 -11.06
CA SER A 139 5.33 8.16 -12.40
C SER A 139 5.14 9.23 -13.49
N ASN A 140 4.99 10.50 -13.11
CA ASN A 140 4.75 11.62 -14.03
C ASN A 140 6.03 12.37 -14.43
N MET A 141 7.21 11.91 -13.98
CA MET A 141 8.48 12.60 -14.21
C MET A 141 9.27 12.06 -15.40
N ALA A 142 8.88 10.89 -15.91
CA ALA A 142 9.53 10.28 -17.06
C ALA A 142 9.40 11.17 -18.31
N LYS A 143 10.50 11.36 -19.02
CA LYS A 143 10.58 12.15 -20.25
C LYS A 143 11.04 11.28 -21.41
N PRO A 144 10.71 11.64 -22.65
CA PRO A 144 11.32 10.99 -23.82
C PRO A 144 12.86 11.09 -23.75
N GLY A 145 13.52 9.93 -23.84
CA GLY A 145 14.98 9.81 -23.73
C GLY A 145 15.49 9.30 -22.39
N ASP A 146 14.60 9.13 -21.39
CA ASP A 146 14.97 8.50 -20.12
C ASP A 146 15.14 6.99 -20.29
N ASP A 147 16.11 6.41 -19.57
CA ASP A 147 16.33 4.97 -19.54
C ASP A 147 15.31 4.27 -18.64
N ILE A 148 14.74 3.17 -19.12
CA ILE A 148 13.84 2.32 -18.35
C ILE A 148 14.64 1.19 -17.71
N ILE A 149 14.79 1.24 -16.39
CA ILE A 149 15.48 0.20 -15.62
C ILE A 149 14.43 -0.68 -14.93
N MET A 150 14.52 -1.98 -15.15
CA MET A 150 13.70 -2.97 -14.48
C MET A 150 14.55 -3.80 -13.52
N THR A 151 14.16 -3.83 -12.25
CA THR A 151 14.73 -4.75 -11.26
C THR A 151 13.81 -5.93 -11.06
N LYS A 152 14.35 -7.17 -11.02
CA LYS A 152 13.59 -8.43 -10.88
C LYS A 152 12.71 -8.72 -12.11
N CYS A 153 11.67 -9.58 -11.94
CA CYS A 153 10.82 -10.02 -13.05
C CYS A 153 9.57 -9.16 -13.19
N ILE A 154 9.12 -8.95 -14.43
CA ILE A 154 7.81 -8.35 -14.73
C ILE A 154 6.69 -9.35 -14.38
N GLY A 155 5.55 -8.82 -13.93
CA GLY A 155 4.31 -9.58 -13.78
C GLY A 155 4.15 -10.31 -12.45
N ILE A 156 5.01 -10.09 -11.46
CA ILE A 156 4.89 -10.70 -10.13
C ILE A 156 3.49 -10.46 -9.53
N GLY A 157 2.94 -9.24 -9.66
CA GLY A 157 1.59 -8.94 -9.19
C GLY A 157 0.48 -9.67 -9.96
N GLY A 158 0.70 -10.05 -11.22
CA GLY A 158 -0.26 -10.80 -12.03
C GLY A 158 -0.34 -12.28 -11.66
N VAL A 159 0.76 -12.87 -11.22
CA VAL A 159 0.84 -14.28 -10.83
C VAL A 159 0.00 -14.59 -9.58
N GLN A 160 -0.34 -13.59 -8.78
CA GLN A 160 -1.19 -13.75 -7.58
C GLN A 160 -2.62 -14.20 -7.89
N TYR A 161 -3.08 -14.04 -9.12
CA TYR A 161 -4.46 -14.26 -9.54
C TYR A 161 -4.62 -15.50 -10.45
N ILE A 162 -3.56 -16.27 -10.64
CA ILE A 162 -3.54 -17.55 -11.32
C ILE A 162 -3.50 -18.67 -10.29
#